data_f679f35b1bd18b67b12a084188294182
#
_entry.id   f679f35b1bd18b67b12a084188294182
#
_cell.length_a   1.000
_cell.length_b   1.000
_cell.length_c   1.000
_cell.angle_alpha   90.00
_cell.angle_beta   90.00
_cell.angle_gamma   90.00
#
_symmetry.space_group_name_H-M   'P 1'
#
loop_
_entity.id
_entity.type
_entity.pdbx_description
1 polymer ?
#
loop_
_entity_poly.entity_id
_entity_poly.type
_entity_poly.pdbx_seq_one_letter_code
_entity_poly.pdbx_strand_id
1 'polypeptide(L)'
;VKVNEMRQSGIDPIILDAGDLFFSTRKLTPINKDSELYRAGAVLEGYNKIGCDAINVGQYELLGGLSFLRAMAQKTDIPFVSANLRDSKTLKLVFEPYRIFNRGELEIGVIGLTDKVPDTSKSVVSEDYLEIGKKYIDDLREQVDIVIVLVNSDRKTYEKLPKEFEKADFILTSGSTFLTRPNNPQKEGGPYLYSLGKQGKYLHVLSLDLQDSNQNFVNMSIHQNKVKSVERRFDKLQKQDPGKPLEEIYADQKNVLSLIEKYKTELAEANAAMESAVNTFKYETIALSKKIRDDPNLLAFVDESLAACSSLKNQKVN
;
A
#
# COMPACT_ATOMS: atom_id res chain seq x y z
N VAL A 1 -15.90 0.06 -9.19
CA VAL A 1 -17.09 0.23 -8.32
C VAL A 1 -16.69 0.77 -6.95
N LYS A 2 -15.79 0.13 -6.15
CA LYS A 2 -15.46 0.60 -4.79
C LYS A 2 -14.97 2.05 -4.73
N VAL A 3 -14.05 2.45 -5.60
CA VAL A 3 -13.58 3.84 -5.69
C VAL A 3 -14.73 4.80 -6.04
N ASN A 4 -15.61 4.38 -6.97
CA ASN A 4 -16.78 5.19 -7.33
C ASN A 4 -17.77 5.34 -6.18
N GLU A 5 -17.97 4.28 -5.38
CA GLU A 5 -18.79 4.33 -4.16
C GLU A 5 -18.23 5.37 -3.15
N MET A 6 -16.90 5.41 -2.96
CA MET A 6 -16.24 6.42 -2.10
C MET A 6 -16.48 7.82 -2.65
N ARG A 7 -16.25 8.06 -3.95
CA ARG A 7 -16.49 9.37 -4.57
C ARG A 7 -17.93 9.82 -4.47
N GLN A 8 -18.89 8.91 -4.67
CA GLN A 8 -20.32 9.20 -4.53
C GLN A 8 -20.72 9.52 -3.08
N SER A 9 -19.99 9.01 -2.09
CA SER A 9 -20.18 9.37 -0.68
C SER A 9 -19.48 10.67 -0.26
N GLY A 10 -18.90 11.41 -1.22
CA GLY A 10 -18.21 12.67 -0.96
C GLY A 10 -16.74 12.53 -0.56
N ILE A 11 -16.17 11.32 -0.61
CA ILE A 11 -14.75 11.07 -0.34
C ILE A 11 -13.97 11.24 -1.64
N ASP A 12 -12.92 12.05 -1.64
CA ASP A 12 -11.96 12.18 -2.74
C ASP A 12 -10.65 11.44 -2.40
N PRO A 13 -10.54 10.12 -2.70
CA PRO A 13 -9.39 9.33 -2.32
C PRO A 13 -8.18 9.65 -3.17
N ILE A 14 -6.98 9.59 -2.58
CA ILE A 14 -5.71 9.50 -3.32
C ILE A 14 -5.44 8.03 -3.62
N ILE A 15 -5.30 7.70 -4.90
CA ILE A 15 -5.08 6.33 -5.38
C ILE A 15 -3.62 6.20 -5.82
N LEU A 16 -2.88 5.33 -5.12
CA LEU A 16 -1.45 5.15 -5.29
C LEU A 16 -1.11 3.71 -5.67
N ASP A 17 -0.09 3.55 -6.51
CA ASP A 17 0.51 2.27 -6.82
C ASP A 17 2.02 2.27 -6.49
N ALA A 18 2.47 1.27 -5.75
CA ALA A 18 3.86 1.19 -5.29
C ALA A 18 4.82 0.55 -6.32
N GLY A 19 4.35 0.28 -7.54
CA GLY A 19 5.13 -0.28 -8.66
C GLY A 19 4.98 -1.78 -8.85
N ASP A 20 5.65 -2.32 -9.88
CA ASP A 20 5.49 -3.68 -10.43
C ASP A 20 4.12 -3.92 -11.09
N LEU A 21 3.60 -2.89 -11.74
CA LEU A 21 2.28 -2.84 -12.33
C LEU A 21 2.21 -3.46 -13.74
N PHE A 22 3.22 -3.18 -14.62
CA PHE A 22 3.07 -3.35 -16.05
C PHE A 22 3.11 -4.79 -16.53
N PHE A 23 4.03 -5.59 -16.03
CA PHE A 23 4.30 -6.90 -16.61
C PHE A 23 3.89 -8.05 -15.68
N SER A 24 3.38 -9.14 -16.27
CA SER A 24 3.02 -10.35 -15.52
C SER A 24 4.20 -11.31 -15.33
N THR A 25 5.34 -11.01 -15.96
CA THR A 25 6.54 -11.84 -16.02
C THR A 25 7.79 -11.06 -15.62
N ARG A 26 8.79 -11.76 -15.11
CA ARG A 26 10.10 -11.19 -14.76
C ARG A 26 11.04 -11.03 -15.95
N LYS A 27 10.69 -11.59 -17.14
CA LYS A 27 11.55 -11.56 -18.32
C LYS A 27 10.70 -11.49 -19.58
N LEU A 28 11.02 -10.54 -20.44
CA LEU A 28 10.49 -10.47 -21.80
C LEU A 28 11.29 -11.41 -22.72
N THR A 29 10.58 -12.22 -23.45
CA THR A 29 11.12 -13.16 -24.45
C THR A 29 10.51 -12.82 -25.81
N PRO A 30 11.09 -13.29 -26.94
CA PRO A 30 10.48 -13.09 -28.25
C PRO A 30 9.02 -13.58 -28.34
N ILE A 31 8.65 -14.59 -27.56
CA ILE A 31 7.30 -15.18 -27.56
C ILE A 31 6.29 -14.29 -26.82
N ASN A 32 6.66 -13.73 -25.66
CA ASN A 32 5.71 -12.98 -24.81
C ASN A 32 5.79 -11.47 -24.95
N LYS A 33 6.84 -10.93 -25.58
CA LYS A 33 7.15 -9.51 -25.58
C LYS A 33 5.98 -8.65 -26.06
N ASP A 34 5.39 -8.96 -27.19
CA ASP A 34 4.34 -8.10 -27.79
C ASP A 34 3.06 -8.14 -26.95
N SER A 35 2.69 -9.33 -26.46
CA SER A 35 1.56 -9.48 -25.52
C SER A 35 1.78 -8.73 -24.21
N GLU A 36 2.99 -8.77 -23.64
CA GLU A 36 3.30 -8.08 -22.38
C GLU A 36 3.40 -6.56 -22.59
N LEU A 37 3.94 -6.05 -23.70
CA LEU A 37 3.95 -4.62 -24.02
C LEU A 37 2.53 -4.08 -24.22
N TYR A 38 1.67 -4.84 -24.93
CA TYR A 38 0.26 -4.50 -25.06
C TYR A 38 -0.44 -4.47 -23.70
N ARG A 39 -0.22 -5.51 -22.88
CA ARG A 39 -0.73 -5.60 -21.51
C ARG A 39 -0.37 -4.36 -20.68
N ALA A 40 0.89 -3.92 -20.72
CA ALA A 40 1.33 -2.73 -19.99
C ALA A 40 0.51 -1.48 -20.37
N GLY A 41 0.24 -1.31 -21.67
CA GLY A 41 -0.64 -0.23 -22.16
C GLY A 41 -2.07 -0.34 -21.66
N ALA A 42 -2.65 -1.54 -21.73
CA ALA A 42 -4.01 -1.79 -21.25
C ALA A 42 -4.15 -1.57 -19.74
N VAL A 43 -3.14 -1.99 -18.96
CA VAL A 43 -3.13 -1.76 -17.51
C VAL A 43 -3.09 -0.26 -17.20
N LEU A 44 -2.22 0.50 -17.88
CA LEU A 44 -2.11 1.95 -17.69
C LEU A 44 -3.42 2.65 -18.05
N GLU A 45 -4.08 2.25 -19.14
CA GLU A 45 -5.39 2.78 -19.53
C GLU A 45 -6.47 2.44 -18.48
N GLY A 46 -6.43 1.24 -17.91
CA GLY A 46 -7.28 0.87 -16.78
C GLY A 46 -7.08 1.79 -15.58
N TYR A 47 -5.84 2.13 -15.25
CA TYR A 47 -5.49 3.05 -14.16
C TYR A 47 -5.95 4.49 -14.46
N ASN A 48 -5.87 4.95 -15.72
CA ASN A 48 -6.48 6.21 -16.14
C ASN A 48 -7.99 6.22 -15.88
N LYS A 49 -8.70 5.15 -16.26
CA LYS A 49 -10.17 5.03 -16.05
C LYS A 49 -10.56 4.98 -14.57
N ILE A 50 -9.71 4.44 -13.70
CA ILE A 50 -9.93 4.42 -12.26
C ILE A 50 -9.61 5.79 -11.64
N GLY A 51 -8.74 6.57 -12.25
CA GLY A 51 -8.23 7.85 -11.76
C GLY A 51 -7.16 7.64 -10.69
N CYS A 52 -6.09 6.91 -11.04
CA CYS A 52 -4.90 6.78 -10.21
C CYS A 52 -4.17 8.12 -10.12
N ASP A 53 -3.67 8.47 -8.93
CA ASP A 53 -3.01 9.76 -8.68
C ASP A 53 -1.48 9.69 -8.84
N ALA A 54 -0.83 8.55 -8.49
CA ALA A 54 0.60 8.35 -8.73
C ALA A 54 0.99 6.87 -8.82
N ILE A 55 2.03 6.60 -9.61
CA ILE A 55 2.64 5.28 -9.80
C ILE A 55 4.13 5.37 -9.47
N ASN A 56 4.62 4.55 -8.54
CA ASN A 56 6.06 4.38 -8.33
C ASN A 56 6.65 3.53 -9.47
N VAL A 57 7.86 3.87 -9.91
CA VAL A 57 8.59 3.05 -10.88
C VAL A 57 9.23 1.88 -10.17
N GLY A 58 8.61 0.71 -10.23
CA GLY A 58 9.16 -0.53 -9.71
C GLY A 58 10.10 -1.24 -10.70
N GLN A 59 10.55 -2.43 -10.31
CA GLN A 59 11.45 -3.24 -11.12
C GLN A 59 10.80 -3.65 -12.46
N TYR A 60 9.50 -3.95 -12.46
CA TYR A 60 8.81 -4.44 -13.66
C TYR A 60 8.55 -3.34 -14.68
N GLU A 61 8.34 -2.09 -14.28
CA GLU A 61 8.19 -0.97 -15.21
C GLU A 61 9.42 -0.82 -16.12
N LEU A 62 10.60 -1.25 -15.66
CA LEU A 62 11.87 -1.15 -16.37
C LEU A 62 12.14 -2.33 -17.33
N LEU A 63 11.34 -3.39 -17.32
CA LEU A 63 11.56 -4.57 -18.19
C LEU A 63 11.43 -4.26 -19.68
N GLY A 64 10.59 -3.31 -20.06
CA GLY A 64 10.46 -2.81 -21.43
C GLY A 64 11.58 -1.85 -21.84
N GLY A 65 12.45 -1.47 -20.93
CA GLY A 65 13.49 -0.46 -21.09
C GLY A 65 12.99 0.97 -20.88
N LEU A 66 13.94 1.90 -20.66
CA LEU A 66 13.63 3.29 -20.32
C LEU A 66 12.83 4.02 -21.43
N SER A 67 13.14 3.76 -22.69
CA SER A 67 12.42 4.38 -23.81
C SER A 67 10.94 3.95 -23.84
N PHE A 68 10.66 2.68 -23.57
CA PHE A 68 9.28 2.19 -23.45
C PHE A 68 8.57 2.84 -22.27
N LEU A 69 9.19 2.88 -21.10
CA LEU A 69 8.62 3.48 -19.91
C LEU A 69 8.29 4.97 -20.11
N ARG A 70 9.19 5.72 -20.72
CA ARG A 70 8.94 7.14 -21.08
C ARG A 70 7.80 7.30 -22.08
N ALA A 71 7.71 6.42 -23.07
CA ALA A 71 6.60 6.43 -24.03
C ALA A 71 5.26 6.10 -23.36
N MET A 72 5.25 5.23 -22.35
CA MET A 72 4.07 4.95 -21.56
C MET A 72 3.67 6.16 -20.70
N ALA A 73 4.62 6.79 -20.04
CA ALA A 73 4.37 8.00 -19.25
C ALA A 73 3.80 9.18 -20.07
N GLN A 74 4.15 9.28 -21.36
CA GLN A 74 3.59 10.29 -22.26
C GLN A 74 2.13 10.02 -22.68
N LYS A 75 1.59 8.83 -22.43
CA LYS A 75 0.21 8.44 -22.77
C LYS A 75 -0.79 8.68 -21.64
N THR A 76 -0.36 9.23 -20.53
CA THR A 76 -1.17 9.43 -19.34
C THR A 76 -0.80 10.72 -18.64
N ASP A 77 -1.77 11.29 -17.93
CA ASP A 77 -1.54 12.39 -17.00
C ASP A 77 -1.15 11.90 -15.59
N ILE A 78 -1.20 10.57 -15.34
CA ILE A 78 -0.79 10.00 -14.07
C ILE A 78 0.73 10.19 -13.90
N PRO A 79 1.20 10.91 -12.87
CA PRO A 79 2.61 11.07 -12.63
C PRO A 79 3.27 9.74 -12.20
N PHE A 80 4.39 9.45 -12.86
CA PHE A 80 5.35 8.46 -12.35
C PHE A 80 6.30 9.16 -11.39
N VAL A 81 6.55 8.55 -10.23
CA VAL A 81 7.49 9.06 -9.21
C VAL A 81 8.69 8.13 -9.04
N SER A 82 9.90 8.70 -8.94
CA SER A 82 11.12 7.93 -8.75
C SER A 82 12.27 8.81 -8.25
N ALA A 83 12.60 8.71 -6.99
CA ALA A 83 13.60 9.59 -6.36
C ALA A 83 15.04 9.11 -6.57
N ASN A 84 15.26 7.80 -6.80
CA ASN A 84 16.61 7.22 -6.82
C ASN A 84 17.01 6.58 -8.15
N LEU A 85 16.15 6.63 -9.18
CA LEU A 85 16.48 6.09 -10.51
C LEU A 85 16.97 7.21 -11.44
N ARG A 86 18.13 6.98 -12.07
CA ARG A 86 18.75 7.91 -13.03
C ARG A 86 18.93 7.27 -14.38
N ASP A 87 18.78 8.07 -15.42
CA ASP A 87 19.19 7.69 -16.78
C ASP A 87 20.71 7.48 -16.81
N SER A 88 21.18 6.31 -17.23
CA SER A 88 22.60 5.95 -17.19
C SER A 88 23.51 6.83 -18.08
N LYS A 89 22.94 7.53 -19.08
CA LYS A 89 23.70 8.41 -19.98
C LYS A 89 23.77 9.84 -19.47
N THR A 90 22.68 10.36 -18.93
CA THR A 90 22.56 11.78 -18.57
C THR A 90 22.73 12.01 -17.06
N LEU A 91 22.64 10.97 -16.25
CA LEU A 91 22.64 10.97 -14.79
C LEU A 91 21.51 11.83 -14.18
N LYS A 92 20.54 12.27 -14.99
CA LYS A 92 19.34 12.95 -14.52
C LYS A 92 18.33 11.94 -14.01
N LEU A 93 17.49 12.36 -13.07
CA LEU A 93 16.35 11.56 -12.60
C LEU A 93 15.49 11.10 -13.79
N VAL A 94 14.99 9.88 -13.72
CA VAL A 94 14.10 9.31 -14.74
C VAL A 94 12.75 10.00 -14.74
N PHE A 95 12.23 10.28 -13.55
CA PHE A 95 11.00 11.02 -13.26
C PHE A 95 11.20 11.95 -12.06
N GLU A 96 10.18 12.74 -11.74
CA GLU A 96 10.16 13.55 -10.52
C GLU A 96 10.26 12.68 -9.27
N PRO A 97 11.00 13.11 -8.24
CA PRO A 97 11.25 12.29 -7.04
C PRO A 97 9.98 12.06 -6.21
N TYR A 98 9.08 13.01 -6.23
CA TYR A 98 7.84 13.01 -5.44
C TYR A 98 6.76 13.85 -6.11
N ARG A 99 5.55 13.74 -5.59
CA ARG A 99 4.42 14.64 -5.87
C ARG A 99 3.77 15.09 -4.56
N ILE A 100 3.26 16.32 -4.55
CA ILE A 100 2.44 16.85 -3.47
C ILE A 100 1.00 16.92 -3.97
N PHE A 101 0.08 16.37 -3.19
CA PHE A 101 -1.35 16.35 -3.45
C PHE A 101 -2.08 17.14 -2.37
N ASN A 102 -3.05 17.95 -2.76
CA ASN A 102 -3.94 18.64 -1.85
C ASN A 102 -5.26 17.89 -1.74
N ARG A 103 -5.73 17.65 -0.52
CA ARG A 103 -7.05 17.11 -0.21
C ARG A 103 -7.67 17.91 0.92
N GLY A 104 -8.65 18.77 0.56
CA GLY A 104 -9.10 19.81 1.50
C GLY A 104 -7.97 20.76 1.86
N GLU A 105 -7.70 20.91 3.15
CA GLU A 105 -6.61 21.74 3.68
C GLU A 105 -5.29 20.97 3.84
N LEU A 106 -5.27 19.65 3.60
CA LEU A 106 -4.10 18.80 3.81
C LEU A 106 -3.18 18.76 2.58
N GLU A 107 -1.89 18.89 2.83
CA GLU A 107 -0.81 18.67 1.88
C GLU A 107 -0.17 17.29 2.10
N ILE A 108 -0.16 16.44 1.08
CA ILE A 108 0.29 15.05 1.15
C ILE A 108 1.42 14.82 0.17
N GLY A 109 2.63 14.58 0.68
CA GLY A 109 3.82 14.27 -0.12
C GLY A 109 3.93 12.77 -0.38
N VAL A 110 4.12 12.39 -1.65
CA VAL A 110 4.26 11.00 -2.09
C VAL A 110 5.58 10.81 -2.81
N ILE A 111 6.50 10.03 -2.23
CA ILE A 111 7.85 9.75 -2.74
C ILE A 111 7.88 8.35 -3.37
N GLY A 112 8.59 8.17 -4.48
CA GLY A 112 8.82 6.87 -5.11
C GLY A 112 10.25 6.39 -4.94
N LEU A 113 10.45 5.14 -4.50
CA LEU A 113 11.76 4.52 -4.28
C LEU A 113 11.82 3.09 -4.83
N THR A 114 12.98 2.68 -5.36
CA THR A 114 13.18 1.36 -5.96
C THR A 114 14.53 0.78 -5.56
N ASP A 115 14.50 -0.37 -4.87
CA ASP A 115 15.70 -1.08 -4.41
C ASP A 115 16.48 -1.70 -5.58
N LYS A 116 15.77 -2.27 -6.58
CA LYS A 116 16.40 -3.06 -7.64
C LYS A 116 15.97 -2.66 -9.04
N VAL A 117 16.96 -2.58 -9.90
CA VAL A 117 16.77 -2.45 -11.36
C VAL A 117 17.02 -3.82 -12.01
N PRO A 118 16.24 -4.24 -13.02
CA PRO A 118 16.50 -5.47 -13.74
C PRO A 118 17.90 -5.47 -14.38
N ASP A 119 18.63 -6.57 -14.33
CA ASP A 119 19.97 -6.73 -14.96
C ASP A 119 19.96 -6.44 -16.47
N THR A 120 18.78 -6.57 -17.09
CA THR A 120 18.56 -6.26 -18.51
C THR A 120 18.41 -4.77 -18.80
N SER A 121 18.13 -3.95 -17.80
CA SER A 121 17.88 -2.50 -17.94
C SER A 121 19.17 -1.69 -17.78
N LYS A 122 20.06 -1.75 -18.77
CA LYS A 122 21.34 -1.01 -18.78
C LYS A 122 21.18 0.51 -18.96
N SER A 123 20.00 1.00 -19.25
CA SER A 123 19.71 2.42 -19.47
C SER A 123 19.36 3.18 -18.18
N VAL A 124 19.27 2.48 -17.04
CA VAL A 124 18.94 3.06 -15.76
C VAL A 124 19.95 2.59 -14.71
N VAL A 125 20.38 3.49 -13.85
CA VAL A 125 21.15 3.20 -12.64
C VAL A 125 20.32 3.61 -11.43
N SER A 126 20.42 2.85 -10.33
CA SER A 126 19.79 3.21 -9.06
C SER A 126 20.84 3.71 -8.08
N GLU A 127 20.54 4.82 -7.41
CA GLU A 127 21.23 5.24 -6.19
C GLU A 127 20.68 4.46 -4.99
N ASP A 128 21.39 4.50 -3.87
CA ASP A 128 20.90 3.86 -2.65
C ASP A 128 19.54 4.44 -2.23
N TYR A 129 18.51 3.60 -2.29
CA TYR A 129 17.14 4.04 -2.06
C TYR A 129 16.87 4.44 -0.59
N LEU A 130 17.68 3.95 0.36
CA LEU A 130 17.56 4.33 1.76
C LEU A 130 18.15 5.71 2.01
N GLU A 131 19.34 6.00 1.48
CA GLU A 131 19.99 7.32 1.61
C GLU A 131 19.17 8.39 0.90
N ILE A 132 18.76 8.13 -0.34
CA ILE A 132 17.94 9.06 -1.13
C ILE A 132 16.56 9.25 -0.52
N GLY A 133 15.95 8.17 -0.02
CA GLY A 133 14.67 8.21 0.65
C GLY A 133 14.69 9.12 1.89
N LYS A 134 15.65 8.95 2.77
CA LYS A 134 15.84 9.83 3.96
C LYS A 134 15.92 11.29 3.58
N LYS A 135 16.74 11.62 2.58
CA LYS A 135 16.91 13.00 2.12
C LYS A 135 15.56 13.62 1.68
N TYR A 136 14.82 12.93 0.80
CA TYR A 136 13.56 13.49 0.30
C TYR A 136 12.45 13.48 1.37
N ILE A 137 12.46 12.54 2.31
CA ILE A 137 11.55 12.56 3.46
C ILE A 137 11.83 13.77 4.33
N ASP A 138 13.11 14.08 4.64
CA ASP A 138 13.50 15.24 5.42
C ASP A 138 13.08 16.54 4.72
N ASP A 139 13.35 16.65 3.42
CA ASP A 139 12.98 17.83 2.61
C ASP A 139 11.45 18.03 2.57
N LEU A 140 10.67 16.95 2.48
CA LEU A 140 9.21 17.02 2.40
C LEU A 140 8.54 17.25 3.75
N ARG A 141 9.10 16.72 4.85
CA ARG A 141 8.50 16.86 6.18
C ARG A 141 8.27 18.31 6.61
N GLU A 142 9.07 19.23 6.08
CA GLU A 142 8.92 20.67 6.33
C GLU A 142 7.89 21.36 5.43
N GLN A 143 7.38 20.65 4.43
CA GLN A 143 6.53 21.21 3.38
C GLN A 143 5.10 20.65 3.38
N VAL A 144 4.88 19.48 3.99
CA VAL A 144 3.61 18.77 3.90
C VAL A 144 3.15 18.22 5.25
N ASP A 145 1.84 18.02 5.38
CA ASP A 145 1.24 17.45 6.58
C ASP A 145 1.49 15.94 6.72
N ILE A 146 1.46 15.23 5.59
CA ILE A 146 1.57 13.76 5.54
C ILE A 146 2.64 13.35 4.53
N VAL A 147 3.56 12.46 4.92
CA VAL A 147 4.59 11.88 4.06
C VAL A 147 4.30 10.39 3.82
N ILE A 148 4.06 10.03 2.56
CA ILE A 148 3.85 8.65 2.09
C ILE A 148 5.03 8.24 1.23
N VAL A 149 5.63 7.07 1.54
CA VAL A 149 6.74 6.51 0.76
C VAL A 149 6.28 5.25 0.04
N LEU A 150 6.34 5.27 -1.29
CA LEU A 150 6.11 4.11 -2.14
C LEU A 150 7.45 3.40 -2.36
N VAL A 151 7.57 2.14 -1.94
CA VAL A 151 8.84 1.40 -2.01
C VAL A 151 8.69 0.10 -2.76
N ASN A 152 9.41 -0.03 -3.88
CA ASN A 152 9.55 -1.31 -4.57
C ASN A 152 10.80 -2.03 -4.07
N SER A 153 10.64 -3.10 -3.26
CA SER A 153 11.76 -3.85 -2.68
C SER A 153 11.40 -5.28 -2.26
N ASP A 154 12.39 -6.09 -1.90
CA ASP A 154 12.17 -7.45 -1.39
C ASP A 154 11.56 -7.43 0.02
N ARG A 155 10.72 -8.42 0.34
CA ARG A 155 10.12 -8.58 1.68
C ARG A 155 11.12 -8.55 2.84
N LYS A 156 12.30 -9.10 2.65
CA LYS A 156 13.35 -9.14 3.69
C LYS A 156 13.86 -7.77 4.14
N THR A 157 13.57 -6.73 3.36
CA THR A 157 13.93 -5.35 3.72
C THR A 157 12.85 -4.64 4.53
N TYR A 158 11.62 -5.17 4.57
CA TYR A 158 10.46 -4.48 5.15
C TYR A 158 10.61 -4.18 6.63
N GLU A 159 11.25 -5.06 7.41
CA GLU A 159 11.44 -4.86 8.86
C GLU A 159 12.30 -3.65 9.18
N LYS A 160 13.24 -3.28 8.30
CA LYS A 160 14.11 -2.13 8.51
C LYS A 160 13.50 -0.80 8.05
N LEU A 161 12.59 -0.82 7.05
CA LEU A 161 12.07 0.40 6.44
C LEU A 161 11.45 1.39 7.44
N PRO A 162 10.64 0.98 8.44
CA PRO A 162 10.10 1.92 9.41
C PRO A 162 11.16 2.62 10.27
N LYS A 163 12.31 1.97 10.50
CA LYS A 163 13.42 2.58 11.21
C LYS A 163 14.24 3.52 10.32
N GLU A 164 14.42 3.11 9.05
CA GLU A 164 15.19 3.91 8.08
C GLU A 164 14.42 5.18 7.66
N PHE A 165 13.09 5.12 7.63
CA PHE A 165 12.22 6.22 7.18
C PHE A 165 11.35 6.76 8.33
N GLU A 166 11.94 6.95 9.51
CA GLU A 166 11.23 7.28 10.77
C GLU A 166 10.38 8.56 10.73
N LYS A 167 10.69 9.49 9.81
CA LYS A 167 9.92 10.73 9.62
C LYS A 167 8.79 10.60 8.58
N ALA A 168 8.63 9.46 7.94
CA ALA A 168 7.45 9.18 7.13
C ALA A 168 6.27 8.75 8.00
N ASP A 169 5.05 8.96 7.52
CA ASP A 169 3.83 8.48 8.19
C ASP A 169 3.44 7.08 7.70
N PHE A 170 3.51 6.87 6.40
CA PHE A 170 3.12 5.61 5.77
C PHE A 170 4.15 5.13 4.75
N ILE A 171 4.37 3.82 4.73
CA ILE A 171 5.23 3.13 3.77
C ILE A 171 4.38 2.09 3.04
N LEU A 172 4.16 2.28 1.74
CA LEU A 172 3.41 1.36 0.90
C LEU A 172 4.40 0.59 0.02
N THR A 173 4.35 -0.75 0.07
CA THR A 173 5.39 -1.57 -0.56
C THR A 173 4.88 -2.45 -1.67
N SER A 174 5.70 -2.62 -2.70
CA SER A 174 5.59 -3.61 -3.78
C SER A 174 6.88 -4.44 -3.89
N GLY A 175 7.01 -5.27 -4.91
CA GLY A 175 8.19 -6.12 -5.13
C GLY A 175 8.14 -7.47 -4.41
N SER A 176 7.11 -7.73 -3.62
CA SER A 176 6.89 -9.02 -2.96
C SER A 176 5.43 -9.48 -3.02
N THR A 177 5.20 -10.74 -2.66
CA THR A 177 3.84 -11.31 -2.56
C THR A 177 3.27 -11.24 -1.14
N PHE A 178 3.95 -10.56 -0.23
CA PHE A 178 3.51 -10.39 1.14
C PHE A 178 2.23 -9.54 1.19
N LEU A 179 1.29 -9.92 2.03
CA LEU A 179 0.07 -9.18 2.31
C LEU A 179 0.08 -8.78 3.79
N THR A 180 0.04 -7.49 4.07
CA THR A 180 -0.16 -6.99 5.42
C THR A 180 -1.61 -7.24 5.83
N ARG A 181 -1.81 -8.01 6.90
CA ARG A 181 -3.14 -8.27 7.45
C ARG A 181 -3.49 -7.20 8.50
N PRO A 182 -4.79 -6.91 8.72
CA PRO A 182 -5.21 -5.89 9.69
C PRO A 182 -4.67 -6.08 11.11
N ASN A 183 -4.37 -7.31 11.49
CA ASN A 183 -3.86 -7.65 12.83
C ASN A 183 -2.33 -7.82 12.88
N ASN A 184 -1.60 -7.51 11.80
CA ASN A 184 -0.15 -7.52 11.86
C ASN A 184 0.32 -6.44 12.84
N PRO A 185 1.09 -6.80 13.89
CA PRO A 185 1.60 -5.81 14.82
C PRO A 185 2.55 -4.86 14.12
N GLN A 186 2.44 -3.60 14.43
CA GLN A 186 3.33 -2.53 14.00
C GLN A 186 3.66 -1.65 15.20
N LYS A 187 4.77 -0.93 15.14
CA LYS A 187 5.15 0.00 16.19
C LYS A 187 4.15 1.15 16.23
N GLU A 188 3.66 1.48 17.41
CA GLU A 188 2.83 2.67 17.62
C GLU A 188 3.61 3.93 17.28
N GLY A 189 2.90 4.92 16.74
CA GLY A 189 3.50 6.16 16.25
C GLY A 189 4.12 6.07 14.86
N GLY A 190 4.08 4.89 14.22
CA GLY A 190 4.56 4.69 12.85
C GLY A 190 6.09 4.71 12.69
N PRO A 191 6.59 4.83 11.45
CA PRO A 191 5.81 4.75 10.20
C PRO A 191 5.09 3.42 10.05
N TYR A 192 3.87 3.47 9.49
CA TYR A 192 3.07 2.26 9.27
C TYR A 192 3.33 1.68 7.89
N LEU A 193 3.68 0.39 7.83
CA LEU A 193 4.05 -0.30 6.59
C LEU A 193 2.94 -1.23 6.12
N TYR A 194 2.52 -1.06 4.85
CA TYR A 194 1.51 -1.88 4.20
C TYR A 194 1.96 -2.44 2.86
N SER A 195 1.63 -3.70 2.60
CA SER A 195 1.88 -4.42 1.36
C SER A 195 0.61 -5.12 0.89
N LEU A 196 0.24 -4.93 -0.39
CA LEU A 196 -1.02 -5.43 -0.99
C LEU A 196 -0.97 -6.90 -1.41
N GLY A 197 0.18 -7.57 -1.33
CA GLY A 197 0.34 -8.91 -1.84
C GLY A 197 0.57 -8.92 -3.36
N LYS A 198 -0.21 -9.70 -4.11
CA LYS A 198 0.00 -9.89 -5.55
C LYS A 198 -1.29 -9.85 -6.36
N GLN A 199 -1.14 -9.54 -7.65
CA GLN A 199 -2.18 -9.70 -8.69
C GLN A 199 -3.43 -8.84 -8.46
N GLY A 200 -3.34 -7.71 -7.80
CA GLY A 200 -4.49 -6.81 -7.59
C GLY A 200 -5.68 -7.48 -6.88
N LYS A 201 -5.43 -8.47 -6.01
CA LYS A 201 -6.52 -9.19 -5.31
C LYS A 201 -7.14 -8.41 -4.17
N TYR A 202 -6.48 -7.37 -3.73
CA TYR A 202 -6.89 -6.56 -2.59
C TYR A 202 -6.75 -5.08 -2.90
N LEU A 203 -7.62 -4.30 -2.30
CA LEU A 203 -7.49 -2.85 -2.17
C LEU A 203 -7.27 -2.55 -0.69
N HIS A 204 -6.23 -1.81 -0.36
CA HIS A 204 -6.05 -1.25 0.98
C HIS A 204 -6.65 0.14 1.02
N VAL A 205 -7.38 0.43 2.07
CA VAL A 205 -7.95 1.75 2.34
C VAL A 205 -7.41 2.23 3.68
N LEU A 206 -6.76 3.39 3.65
CA LEU A 206 -6.35 4.16 4.83
C LEU A 206 -7.27 5.37 4.93
N SER A 207 -8.09 5.43 5.97
CA SER A 207 -8.93 6.60 6.26
C SER A 207 -8.26 7.39 7.36
N LEU A 208 -7.77 8.58 7.05
CA LEU A 208 -6.95 9.42 7.91
C LEU A 208 -7.80 10.53 8.52
N ASP A 209 -7.54 10.86 9.77
CA ASP A 209 -8.06 12.05 10.48
C ASP A 209 -6.86 12.72 11.14
N LEU A 210 -6.45 13.87 10.60
CA LEU A 210 -5.30 14.64 11.03
C LEU A 210 -5.80 15.94 11.69
N GLN A 211 -5.40 16.16 12.95
CA GLN A 211 -5.74 17.35 13.74
C GLN A 211 -4.50 18.20 14.07
N ASP A 212 -3.33 17.56 14.18
CA ASP A 212 -2.05 18.22 14.50
C ASP A 212 -0.91 17.52 13.77
N SER A 213 -0.29 18.18 12.81
CA SER A 213 0.82 17.63 12.01
C SER A 213 2.09 17.30 12.82
N ASN A 214 2.18 17.75 14.08
CA ASN A 214 3.29 17.42 14.98
C ASN A 214 3.05 16.16 15.82
N GLN A 215 1.87 15.56 15.73
CA GLN A 215 1.51 14.34 16.46
C GLN A 215 1.50 13.12 15.53
N ASN A 216 1.88 11.98 16.08
CA ASN A 216 1.85 10.73 15.33
C ASN A 216 0.42 10.21 15.15
N PHE A 217 0.22 9.44 14.09
CA PHE A 217 -1.03 8.72 13.88
C PHE A 217 -1.19 7.52 14.83
N VAL A 218 -2.41 7.28 15.29
CA VAL A 218 -2.82 6.09 16.04
C VAL A 218 -3.69 5.19 15.16
N ASN A 219 -3.35 3.90 15.11
CA ASN A 219 -4.11 2.91 14.32
C ASN A 219 -5.36 2.44 15.06
N MET A 220 -6.48 3.11 14.83
CA MET A 220 -7.77 2.77 15.45
C MET A 220 -8.23 1.35 15.14
N SER A 221 -7.91 0.80 13.96
CA SER A 221 -8.32 -0.55 13.57
C SER A 221 -7.67 -1.64 14.43
N ILE A 222 -6.41 -1.47 14.83
CA ILE A 222 -5.71 -2.43 15.70
C ILE A 222 -6.34 -2.41 17.10
N HIS A 223 -6.54 -1.23 17.68
CA HIS A 223 -7.12 -1.10 19.01
C HIS A 223 -8.57 -1.59 19.06
N GLN A 224 -9.40 -1.22 18.09
CA GLN A 224 -10.78 -1.72 17.98
C GLN A 224 -10.85 -3.24 17.82
N ASN A 225 -9.94 -3.84 17.03
CA ASN A 225 -9.87 -5.29 16.88
C ASN A 225 -9.39 -5.97 18.18
N LYS A 226 -8.49 -5.33 18.92
CA LYS A 226 -8.04 -5.81 20.23
C LYS A 226 -9.18 -5.83 21.24
N VAL A 227 -9.93 -4.71 21.35
CA VAL A 227 -11.14 -4.60 22.19
C VAL A 227 -12.13 -5.73 21.85
N LYS A 228 -12.54 -5.86 20.59
CA LYS A 228 -13.46 -6.91 20.14
C LYS A 228 -12.94 -8.32 20.43
N SER A 229 -11.62 -8.55 20.35
CA SER A 229 -11.01 -9.84 20.64
C SER A 229 -11.06 -10.17 22.12
N VAL A 230 -10.78 -9.20 22.99
CA VAL A 230 -10.82 -9.35 24.45
C VAL A 230 -12.26 -9.56 24.92
N GLU A 231 -13.22 -8.75 24.45
CA GLU A 231 -14.64 -8.91 24.75
C GLU A 231 -15.13 -10.33 24.43
N ARG A 232 -14.82 -10.86 23.25
CA ARG A 232 -15.17 -12.24 22.87
C ARG A 232 -14.55 -13.29 23.80
N ARG A 233 -13.39 -13.02 24.39
CA ARG A 233 -12.76 -13.91 25.36
C ARG A 233 -13.47 -13.83 26.71
N PHE A 234 -13.86 -12.65 27.15
CA PHE A 234 -14.70 -12.48 28.34
C PHE A 234 -16.05 -13.16 28.17
N ASP A 235 -16.73 -12.97 27.04
CA ASP A 235 -17.99 -13.64 26.72
C ASP A 235 -17.88 -15.18 26.82
N LYS A 236 -16.74 -15.74 26.34
CA LYS A 236 -16.51 -17.20 26.44
C LYS A 236 -16.33 -17.65 27.87
N LEU A 237 -15.60 -16.90 28.69
CA LEU A 237 -15.41 -17.21 30.12
C LEU A 237 -16.73 -17.06 30.88
N GLN A 238 -17.52 -16.04 30.58
CA GLN A 238 -18.79 -15.76 31.23
C GLN A 238 -19.86 -16.82 30.95
N LYS A 239 -19.74 -17.61 29.87
CA LYS A 239 -20.69 -18.69 29.54
C LYS A 239 -20.74 -19.79 30.59
N GLN A 240 -19.73 -19.93 31.44
CA GLN A 240 -19.70 -20.97 32.49
C GLN A 240 -20.75 -20.69 33.56
N ASP A 241 -20.93 -19.44 33.97
CA ASP A 241 -22.00 -18.99 34.87
C ASP A 241 -22.32 -17.51 34.55
N PRO A 242 -23.39 -17.23 33.75
CA PRO A 242 -23.75 -15.87 33.36
C PRO A 242 -24.18 -14.96 34.53
N GLY A 243 -24.52 -15.55 35.68
CA GLY A 243 -25.02 -14.83 36.85
C GLY A 243 -23.96 -14.38 37.85
N LYS A 244 -22.71 -14.83 37.68
CA LYS A 244 -21.62 -14.54 38.63
C LYS A 244 -20.49 -13.73 38.00
N PRO A 245 -19.77 -12.88 38.78
CA PRO A 245 -18.53 -12.25 38.34
C PRO A 245 -17.47 -13.30 37.94
N LEU A 246 -16.63 -12.98 36.96
CA LEU A 246 -15.59 -13.91 36.49
C LEU A 246 -14.62 -14.34 37.62
N GLU A 247 -14.31 -13.44 38.53
CA GLU A 247 -13.45 -13.70 39.68
C GLU A 247 -14.02 -14.75 40.62
N GLU A 248 -15.35 -14.81 40.76
CA GLU A 248 -16.03 -15.83 41.55
C GLU A 248 -16.12 -17.17 40.82
N ILE A 249 -16.42 -17.12 39.50
CA ILE A 249 -16.50 -18.34 38.66
C ILE A 249 -15.18 -19.10 38.66
N TYR A 250 -14.07 -18.36 38.65
CA TYR A 250 -12.71 -18.92 38.51
C TYR A 250 -11.88 -18.79 39.80
N ALA A 251 -12.50 -18.60 40.99
CA ALA A 251 -11.81 -18.37 42.28
C ALA A 251 -10.69 -19.39 42.57
N ASP A 252 -10.92 -20.64 42.25
CA ASP A 252 -9.95 -21.74 42.47
C ASP A 252 -8.97 -21.94 41.31
N GLN A 253 -9.07 -21.14 40.21
CA GLN A 253 -8.29 -21.31 39.01
C GLN A 253 -7.35 -20.11 38.80
N LYS A 254 -6.23 -20.08 39.55
CA LYS A 254 -5.26 -18.97 39.51
C LYS A 254 -4.77 -18.60 38.12
N ASN A 255 -4.59 -19.57 37.21
CA ASN A 255 -4.17 -19.33 35.85
C ASN A 255 -5.22 -18.55 35.05
N VAL A 256 -6.52 -18.85 35.27
CA VAL A 256 -7.61 -18.15 34.60
C VAL A 256 -7.76 -16.73 35.16
N LEU A 257 -7.65 -16.57 36.47
CA LEU A 257 -7.66 -15.24 37.11
C LEU A 257 -6.54 -14.36 36.58
N SER A 258 -5.31 -14.88 36.48
CA SER A 258 -4.18 -14.14 35.88
C SER A 258 -4.46 -13.75 34.42
N LEU A 259 -5.14 -14.61 33.64
CA LEU A 259 -5.52 -14.32 32.26
C LEU A 259 -6.61 -13.23 32.18
N ILE A 260 -7.58 -13.26 33.10
CA ILE A 260 -8.62 -12.22 33.22
C ILE A 260 -7.99 -10.86 33.49
N GLU A 261 -7.07 -10.78 34.47
CA GLU A 261 -6.35 -9.50 34.74
C GLU A 261 -5.55 -9.01 33.54
N LYS A 262 -4.85 -9.90 32.84
CA LYS A 262 -4.17 -9.57 31.59
C LYS A 262 -5.15 -9.00 30.56
N TYR A 263 -6.32 -9.60 30.39
CA TYR A 263 -7.33 -9.13 29.44
C TYR A 263 -7.91 -7.77 29.83
N LYS A 264 -8.12 -7.52 31.13
CA LYS A 264 -8.55 -6.20 31.63
C LYS A 264 -7.52 -5.13 31.33
N THR A 265 -6.24 -5.43 31.56
CA THR A 265 -5.14 -4.51 31.22
C THR A 265 -5.09 -4.22 29.72
N GLU A 266 -5.15 -5.29 28.87
CA GLU A 266 -5.16 -5.14 27.41
C GLU A 266 -6.34 -4.28 26.92
N LEU A 267 -7.51 -4.42 27.55
CA LEU A 267 -8.70 -3.62 27.22
C LEU A 267 -8.54 -2.17 27.62
N ALA A 268 -8.05 -1.92 28.83
CA ALA A 268 -7.81 -0.57 29.36
C ALA A 268 -6.78 0.18 28.51
N GLU A 269 -5.65 -0.47 28.16
CA GLU A 269 -4.61 0.11 27.29
C GLU A 269 -5.15 0.45 25.91
N ALA A 270 -5.94 -0.44 25.29
CA ALA A 270 -6.51 -0.20 23.97
C ALA A 270 -7.50 0.97 23.98
N ASN A 271 -8.35 1.07 25.01
CA ASN A 271 -9.29 2.18 25.15
C ASN A 271 -8.56 3.51 25.42
N ALA A 272 -7.58 3.52 26.33
CA ALA A 272 -6.79 4.71 26.62
C ALA A 272 -6.04 5.24 25.38
N ALA A 273 -5.47 4.33 24.57
CA ALA A 273 -4.82 4.72 23.32
C ALA A 273 -5.80 5.36 22.32
N MET A 274 -7.03 4.86 22.23
CA MET A 274 -8.06 5.43 21.36
C MET A 274 -8.59 6.78 21.88
N GLU A 275 -8.74 6.94 23.19
CA GLU A 275 -9.24 8.17 23.81
C GLU A 275 -8.23 9.32 23.78
N SER A 276 -6.93 9.00 23.90
CA SER A 276 -5.85 9.99 23.88
C SER A 276 -5.35 10.35 22.47
N ALA A 277 -5.82 9.66 21.44
CA ALA A 277 -5.36 9.86 20.07
C ALA A 277 -5.78 11.23 19.53
N VAL A 278 -4.81 12.02 19.07
CA VAL A 278 -5.03 13.28 18.35
C VAL A 278 -5.23 13.00 16.87
N ASN A 279 -4.25 12.36 16.25
CA ASN A 279 -4.34 11.93 14.84
C ASN A 279 -4.70 10.45 14.79
N THR A 280 -5.67 10.09 13.96
CA THR A 280 -6.10 8.71 13.85
C THR A 280 -6.13 8.22 12.42
N PHE A 281 -6.00 6.92 12.26
CA PHE A 281 -6.36 6.29 10.99
C PHE A 281 -7.03 4.93 11.20
N LYS A 282 -7.84 4.58 10.19
CA LYS A 282 -8.41 3.25 10.05
C LYS A 282 -7.80 2.57 8.84
N TYR A 283 -7.49 1.29 8.99
CA TYR A 283 -6.95 0.45 7.94
C TYR A 283 -7.94 -0.66 7.60
N GLU A 284 -8.30 -0.74 6.33
CA GLU A 284 -9.19 -1.77 5.80
C GLU A 284 -8.52 -2.48 4.61
N THR A 285 -8.71 -3.80 4.53
CA THR A 285 -8.34 -4.61 3.37
C THR A 285 -9.59 -5.13 2.70
N ILE A 286 -9.87 -4.66 1.50
CA ILE A 286 -11.01 -5.07 0.68
C ILE A 286 -10.55 -6.15 -0.29
N ALA A 287 -11.05 -7.38 -0.14
CA ALA A 287 -10.79 -8.44 -1.09
C ALA A 287 -11.60 -8.20 -2.39
N LEU A 288 -10.91 -8.02 -3.51
CA LEU A 288 -11.51 -7.86 -4.83
C LEU A 288 -11.96 -9.23 -5.35
N SER A 289 -13.07 -9.71 -4.85
CA SER A 289 -13.65 -11.00 -5.16
C SER A 289 -14.93 -10.85 -6.00
N LYS A 290 -15.47 -11.97 -6.52
CA LYS A 290 -16.76 -12.02 -7.26
C LYS A 290 -17.96 -11.43 -6.50
N LYS A 291 -17.82 -11.13 -5.20
CA LYS A 291 -18.87 -10.45 -4.40
C LYS A 291 -18.91 -8.94 -4.66
N ILE A 292 -17.85 -8.36 -5.23
CA ILE A 292 -17.83 -6.95 -5.63
C ILE A 292 -18.30 -6.90 -7.08
N ARG A 293 -19.27 -6.04 -7.36
CA ARG A 293 -19.76 -5.82 -8.74
C ARG A 293 -18.65 -5.19 -9.57
N ASP A 294 -18.49 -5.65 -10.79
CA ASP A 294 -17.64 -5.01 -11.76
C ASP A 294 -18.34 -3.76 -12.34
N ASP A 295 -17.56 -2.78 -12.77
CA ASP A 295 -18.03 -1.72 -13.64
C ASP A 295 -18.17 -2.32 -15.05
N PRO A 296 -19.37 -2.30 -15.68
CA PRO A 296 -19.58 -2.98 -16.96
C PRO A 296 -18.66 -2.50 -18.08
N ASN A 297 -18.39 -1.18 -18.13
CA ASN A 297 -17.54 -0.60 -19.17
C ASN A 297 -16.06 -0.99 -18.97
N LEU A 298 -15.60 -0.96 -17.71
CA LEU A 298 -14.25 -1.37 -17.39
C LEU A 298 -14.05 -2.87 -17.58
N LEU A 299 -15.05 -3.69 -17.25
CA LEU A 299 -15.02 -5.14 -17.48
C LEU A 299 -14.92 -5.46 -18.98
N ALA A 300 -15.75 -4.84 -19.82
CA ALA A 300 -15.68 -5.02 -21.28
C ALA A 300 -14.30 -4.66 -21.83
N PHE A 301 -13.73 -3.53 -21.39
CA PHE A 301 -12.38 -3.12 -21.76
C PHE A 301 -11.31 -4.15 -21.32
N VAL A 302 -11.43 -4.71 -20.12
CA VAL A 302 -10.51 -5.73 -19.61
C VAL A 302 -10.62 -7.02 -20.43
N ASP A 303 -11.85 -7.47 -20.75
CA ASP A 303 -12.08 -8.69 -21.54
C ASP A 303 -11.51 -8.56 -22.95
N GLU A 304 -11.74 -7.42 -23.62
CA GLU A 304 -11.13 -7.11 -24.94
C GLU A 304 -9.59 -7.10 -24.87
N SER A 305 -9.04 -6.50 -23.81
CA SER A 305 -7.58 -6.44 -23.61
C SER A 305 -6.98 -7.83 -23.38
N LEU A 306 -7.65 -8.70 -22.63
CA LEU A 306 -7.20 -10.08 -22.40
C LEU A 306 -7.27 -10.90 -23.69
N ALA A 307 -8.30 -10.72 -24.52
CA ALA A 307 -8.43 -11.37 -25.80
C ALA A 307 -7.28 -10.94 -26.75
N ALA A 308 -6.97 -9.65 -26.81
CA ALA A 308 -5.87 -9.12 -27.59
C ALA A 308 -4.49 -9.65 -27.12
N CYS A 309 -4.24 -9.68 -25.82
CA CYS A 309 -3.03 -10.30 -25.25
C CYS A 309 -2.87 -11.76 -25.65
N SER A 310 -3.96 -12.53 -25.62
CA SER A 310 -3.98 -13.95 -26.00
C SER A 310 -3.70 -14.14 -27.49
N SER A 311 -4.29 -13.31 -28.35
CA SER A 311 -4.05 -13.33 -29.80
C SER A 311 -2.59 -13.05 -30.13
N LEU A 312 -1.99 -11.99 -29.56
CA LEU A 312 -0.59 -11.62 -29.76
C LEU A 312 0.39 -12.70 -29.32
N LYS A 313 0.05 -13.44 -28.26
CA LYS A 313 0.88 -14.56 -27.80
C LYS A 313 0.82 -15.75 -28.77
N ASN A 314 -0.37 -16.07 -29.28
CA ASN A 314 -0.58 -17.23 -30.17
C ASN A 314 0.03 -17.01 -31.55
N GLN A 315 0.06 -15.79 -32.09
CA GLN A 315 0.69 -15.45 -33.37
C GLN A 315 2.19 -15.79 -33.44
N LYS A 316 2.87 -15.91 -32.30
CA LYS A 316 4.31 -16.21 -32.24
C LYS A 316 4.64 -17.67 -31.88
N VAL A 317 3.63 -18.49 -31.65
CA VAL A 317 3.78 -19.94 -31.39
C VAL A 317 3.58 -20.75 -32.67
N ASN A 318 2.96 -20.16 -33.69
CA ASN A 318 2.80 -20.71 -35.05
C ASN A 318 3.84 -20.11 -35.98
#